data_d47dd6a0b31f1ac6aab19dded0b4310d
#
_entry.id   d47dd6a0b31f1ac6aab19dded0b4310d
#
_cell.length_a   1.000
_cell.length_b   1.000
_cell.length_c   1.000
_cell.angle_alpha   90.00
_cell.angle_beta   90.00
_cell.angle_gamma   90.00
#
_symmetry.space_group_name_H-M   'P 1'
#
loop_
_entity.id
_entity.type
_entity.pdbx_description
1 polymer ?
#
loop_
_entity_poly.entity_id
_entity_poly.type
_entity_poly.pdbx_seq_one_letter_code
_entity_poly.pdbx_strand_id
1 'polypeptide(L)'
;MKSKVLALLIPALLATGAAHAAEVYNKDGNKLDLYGKVDGLHYFSDNSAKDGDQSYARLGFKGETQINDQLTGYGQWEYNIQANNTESSKNQSWTRLAFAGLKFADYGSFDYGRNYGVMYDIEGWTDMLPEFGGDSYTNADNFMTGRANGVATYRNADFFGLVNGLNFAVQYQGNNEGASNGQEGTNNGRDVRHENGDGWGLSTTYDLGMGFSAGAAYTSSDRTNDQVNHTAAGGDKADAWTAGLKYDANNIYLATMYSETR
;
A
#
# COMPACT_ATOMS: atom_id res chain seq x y z
N MET A 1 1.07 37.04 30.87
CA MET A 1 -0.15 36.29 31.22
C MET A 1 -0.19 35.08 30.34
N LYS A 2 -0.11 33.89 30.94
CA LYS A 2 0.13 32.62 30.28
C LYS A 2 -1.17 32.09 29.65
N SER A 3 -1.17 31.85 28.36
CA SER A 3 -2.27 31.24 27.60
C SER A 3 -2.40 29.76 27.95
N LYS A 4 -3.43 29.46 28.75
CA LYS A 4 -3.89 28.08 29.00
C LYS A 4 -5.15 27.85 28.17
N VAL A 5 -5.03 27.66 26.87
CA VAL A 5 -6.14 27.28 26.00
C VAL A 5 -5.63 26.35 24.92
N LEU A 6 -5.18 25.17 25.28
CA LEU A 6 -4.91 24.14 24.26
C LEU A 6 -5.07 22.70 24.75
N ALA A 7 -5.95 22.45 25.68
CA ALA A 7 -6.11 21.11 26.24
C ALA A 7 -7.52 20.54 26.11
N LEU A 8 -8.38 21.04 25.22
CA LEU A 8 -9.80 20.67 25.22
C LEU A 8 -10.35 20.12 23.89
N LEU A 9 -9.51 19.80 22.92
CA LEU A 9 -9.97 19.31 21.62
C LEU A 9 -9.44 17.92 21.21
N ILE A 10 -8.77 17.20 22.08
CA ILE A 10 -8.11 15.93 21.71
C ILE A 10 -8.87 14.65 22.10
N PRO A 11 -9.87 14.59 22.98
CA PRO A 11 -10.52 13.32 23.30
C PRO A 11 -11.52 12.80 22.26
N ALA A 12 -11.96 13.61 21.29
CA ALA A 12 -12.98 13.19 20.34
C ALA A 12 -12.41 12.48 19.09
N LEU A 13 -11.09 12.44 18.92
CA LEU A 13 -10.42 11.86 17.74
C LEU A 13 -9.78 10.50 17.99
N LEU A 14 -9.83 9.99 19.21
CA LEU A 14 -9.30 8.65 19.53
C LEU A 14 -10.31 7.51 19.32
N ALA A 15 -11.48 7.80 18.77
CA ALA A 15 -12.39 6.78 18.25
C ALA A 15 -12.13 6.53 16.76
N THR A 16 -10.88 6.48 16.33
CA THR A 16 -10.53 5.80 15.08
C THR A 16 -10.57 4.30 15.34
N GLY A 17 -11.77 3.81 15.64
CA GLY A 17 -12.08 2.42 15.45
C GLY A 17 -11.65 2.07 14.04
N ALA A 18 -10.99 0.94 13.88
CA ALA A 18 -10.72 0.36 12.59
C ALA A 18 -11.93 0.66 11.68
N ALA A 19 -11.70 1.26 10.52
CA ALA A 19 -12.77 1.57 9.59
C ALA A 19 -13.39 0.23 9.20
N HIS A 20 -14.42 -0.19 9.93
CA HIS A 20 -15.16 -1.38 9.61
C HIS A 20 -15.88 -1.10 8.30
N ALA A 21 -15.50 -1.84 7.27
CA ALA A 21 -16.24 -1.83 6.03
C ALA A 21 -17.71 -2.18 6.34
N ALA A 22 -18.63 -1.38 5.84
CA ALA A 22 -20.02 -1.72 5.93
C ALA A 22 -20.30 -2.82 4.89
N GLU A 23 -20.75 -3.99 5.35
CA GLU A 23 -21.24 -5.03 4.48
C GLU A 23 -22.52 -4.53 3.79
N VAL A 24 -22.43 -4.30 2.49
CA VAL A 24 -23.56 -3.82 1.66
C VAL A 24 -24.35 -4.99 1.12
N TYR A 25 -23.68 -6.08 0.83
CA TYR A 25 -24.28 -7.30 0.29
C TYR A 25 -23.48 -8.52 0.73
N ASN A 26 -24.17 -9.57 1.17
CA ASN A 26 -23.59 -10.87 1.48
C ASN A 26 -24.64 -11.96 1.29
N LYS A 27 -24.67 -12.56 0.14
CA LYS A 27 -25.63 -13.60 -0.20
C LYS A 27 -25.12 -14.49 -1.33
N ASP A 28 -25.45 -15.79 -1.25
CA ASP A 28 -25.20 -16.77 -2.31
C ASP A 28 -23.69 -16.81 -2.74
N GLY A 29 -22.77 -16.72 -1.76
CA GLY A 29 -21.34 -16.72 -2.01
C GLY A 29 -20.78 -15.41 -2.60
N ASN A 30 -21.61 -14.36 -2.67
CA ASN A 30 -21.17 -13.04 -3.11
C ASN A 30 -21.15 -12.06 -1.94
N LYS A 31 -20.07 -11.30 -1.81
CA LYS A 31 -19.90 -10.30 -0.77
C LYS A 31 -19.43 -8.99 -1.38
N LEU A 32 -20.00 -7.89 -0.90
CA LEU A 32 -19.58 -6.53 -1.23
C LEU A 32 -19.53 -5.68 0.04
N ASP A 33 -18.36 -5.16 0.34
CA ASP A 33 -18.12 -4.23 1.43
C ASP A 33 -17.81 -2.85 0.88
N LEU A 34 -18.44 -1.82 1.47
CA LEU A 34 -18.12 -0.41 1.25
C LEU A 34 -17.34 0.10 2.45
N TYR A 35 -16.24 0.80 2.22
CA TYR A 35 -15.46 1.44 3.27
C TYR A 35 -14.97 2.83 2.84
N GLY A 36 -14.55 3.62 3.82
CA GLY A 36 -14.00 4.94 3.54
C GLY A 36 -13.84 5.77 4.79
N LYS A 37 -13.33 6.97 4.61
CA LYS A 37 -13.16 7.97 5.68
C LYS A 37 -13.19 9.37 5.11
N VAL A 38 -13.47 10.33 5.98
CA VAL A 38 -13.29 11.75 5.73
C VAL A 38 -12.41 12.30 6.85
N ASP A 39 -11.26 12.83 6.49
CA ASP A 39 -10.32 13.44 7.43
C ASP A 39 -10.32 14.95 7.24
N GLY A 40 -10.73 15.67 8.28
CA GLY A 40 -10.57 17.12 8.39
C GLY A 40 -9.23 17.41 9.05
N LEU A 41 -8.25 17.91 8.29
CA LEU A 41 -6.88 18.07 8.74
C LEU A 41 -6.39 19.50 8.51
N HIS A 42 -5.70 20.06 9.51
CA HIS A 42 -4.97 21.30 9.35
C HIS A 42 -3.58 21.18 9.96
N TYR A 43 -2.57 21.33 9.13
CA TYR A 43 -1.18 21.29 9.57
C TYR A 43 -0.71 22.69 9.96
N PHE A 44 0.03 22.74 11.06
CA PHE A 44 0.75 23.93 11.51
C PHE A 44 2.24 23.68 11.35
N SER A 45 2.83 24.20 10.30
CA SER A 45 4.21 23.90 9.90
C SER A 45 4.93 25.14 9.42
N ASP A 46 6.20 25.28 9.78
CA ASP A 46 7.10 26.29 9.23
C ASP A 46 7.43 26.03 7.74
N ASN A 47 7.15 24.82 7.24
CA ASN A 47 7.24 24.50 5.83
C ASN A 47 5.95 24.91 5.10
N SER A 48 5.99 26.04 4.39
CA SER A 48 4.84 26.58 3.67
C SER A 48 4.19 25.64 2.66
N ALA A 49 4.89 24.63 2.19
CA ALA A 49 4.34 23.61 1.27
C ALA A 49 3.50 22.54 1.99
N LYS A 50 3.55 22.51 3.32
CA LYS A 50 2.81 21.55 4.16
C LYS A 50 1.90 22.22 5.18
N ASP A 51 2.01 23.55 5.35
CA ASP A 51 1.16 24.30 6.25
C ASP A 51 -0.24 24.47 5.67
N GLY A 52 -1.25 24.47 6.55
CA GLY A 52 -2.64 24.72 6.18
C GLY A 52 -3.52 23.48 6.07
N ASP A 53 -4.59 23.62 5.31
CA ASP A 53 -5.61 22.58 5.12
C ASP A 53 -5.07 21.39 4.31
N GLN A 54 -5.19 20.20 4.88
CA GLN A 54 -4.79 18.91 4.26
C GLN A 54 -5.97 17.92 4.23
N SER A 55 -7.19 18.43 4.31
CA SER A 55 -8.40 17.61 4.39
C SER A 55 -8.60 16.77 3.13
N TYR A 56 -9.08 15.54 3.30
CA TYR A 56 -9.37 14.59 2.21
C TYR A 56 -10.46 13.60 2.58
N ALA A 57 -10.99 12.93 1.56
CA ALA A 57 -11.87 11.79 1.73
C ALA A 57 -11.29 10.56 1.01
N ARG A 58 -11.63 9.37 1.50
CA ARG A 58 -11.38 8.09 0.81
C ARG A 58 -12.66 7.28 0.72
N LEU A 59 -12.82 6.58 -0.38
CA LEU A 59 -13.91 5.65 -0.63
C LEU A 59 -13.33 4.41 -1.32
N GLY A 60 -13.82 3.24 -0.94
CA GLY A 60 -13.40 1.98 -1.55
C GLY A 60 -14.44 0.90 -1.44
N PHE A 61 -14.31 -0.09 -2.33
CA PHE A 61 -15.09 -1.32 -2.33
C PHE A 61 -14.15 -2.52 -2.22
N LYS A 62 -14.60 -3.55 -1.49
CA LYS A 62 -14.03 -4.90 -1.53
C LYS A 62 -15.12 -5.84 -1.95
N GLY A 63 -14.85 -6.68 -2.94
CA GLY A 63 -15.79 -7.66 -3.44
C GLY A 63 -15.20 -9.06 -3.44
N GLU A 64 -16.03 -10.05 -3.13
CA GLU A 64 -15.71 -11.46 -3.25
C GLU A 64 -16.88 -12.20 -3.91
N THR A 65 -16.57 -13.18 -4.75
CA THR A 65 -17.54 -14.06 -5.41
C THR A 65 -17.02 -15.50 -5.36
N GLN A 66 -17.74 -16.38 -4.70
CA GLN A 66 -17.44 -17.80 -4.69
C GLN A 66 -17.83 -18.41 -6.05
N ILE A 67 -16.84 -18.84 -6.82
CA ILE A 67 -17.04 -19.44 -8.17
C ILE A 67 -17.38 -20.93 -8.03
N ASN A 68 -16.67 -21.60 -7.12
CA ASN A 68 -16.94 -22.98 -6.70
C ASN A 68 -16.32 -23.22 -5.32
N ASP A 69 -16.38 -24.45 -4.80
CA ASP A 69 -15.94 -24.79 -3.44
C ASP A 69 -14.45 -24.50 -3.16
N GLN A 70 -13.63 -24.39 -4.20
CA GLN A 70 -12.18 -24.15 -4.07
C GLN A 70 -11.70 -22.84 -4.66
N LEU A 71 -12.58 -22.11 -5.38
CA LEU A 71 -12.18 -20.92 -6.11
C LEU A 71 -13.07 -19.74 -5.78
N THR A 72 -12.45 -18.65 -5.33
CA THR A 72 -13.11 -17.37 -5.06
C THR A 72 -12.46 -16.28 -5.87
N GLY A 73 -13.26 -15.53 -6.65
CA GLY A 73 -12.84 -14.28 -7.25
C GLY A 73 -12.90 -13.16 -6.22
N TYR A 74 -11.93 -12.27 -6.21
CA TYR A 74 -11.94 -11.09 -5.34
C TYR A 74 -11.36 -9.87 -6.03
N GLY A 75 -11.66 -8.70 -5.47
CA GLY A 75 -11.11 -7.45 -5.96
C GLY A 75 -11.32 -6.30 -4.99
N GLN A 76 -10.55 -5.26 -5.20
CA GLN A 76 -10.63 -4.04 -4.40
C GLN A 76 -10.38 -2.82 -5.28
N TRP A 77 -11.15 -1.77 -5.02
CA TRP A 77 -10.91 -0.44 -5.54
C TRP A 77 -10.91 0.57 -4.40
N GLU A 78 -9.95 1.49 -4.39
CA GLU A 78 -9.84 2.58 -3.42
C GLU A 78 -9.47 3.88 -4.10
N TYR A 79 -10.21 4.93 -3.77
CA TYR A 79 -10.07 6.25 -4.36
C TYR A 79 -9.86 7.32 -3.30
N ASN A 80 -8.93 8.24 -3.55
CA ASN A 80 -8.67 9.39 -2.70
C ASN A 80 -9.15 10.66 -3.38
N ILE A 81 -9.82 11.52 -2.63
CA ILE A 81 -10.39 12.79 -3.09
C ILE A 81 -9.87 13.88 -2.16
N GLN A 82 -9.16 14.86 -2.71
CA GLN A 82 -8.71 16.01 -1.95
C GLN A 82 -9.88 16.95 -1.70
N ALA A 83 -10.01 17.42 -0.44
CA ALA A 83 -11.04 18.35 -0.03
C ALA A 83 -10.49 19.76 0.26
N ASN A 84 -9.17 19.93 0.19
CA ASN A 84 -8.46 21.18 0.43
C ASN A 84 -8.17 22.00 -0.85
N ASN A 85 -8.56 21.52 -2.00
CA ASN A 85 -8.35 22.20 -3.27
C ASN A 85 -9.58 23.03 -3.68
N THR A 86 -9.34 24.03 -4.53
CA THR A 86 -10.44 24.77 -5.18
C THR A 86 -11.16 23.88 -6.20
N GLU A 87 -12.44 24.11 -6.46
CA GLU A 87 -13.23 23.33 -7.43
C GLU A 87 -12.65 23.32 -8.85
N SER A 88 -11.83 24.31 -9.21
CA SER A 88 -11.16 24.41 -10.50
C SER A 88 -9.81 23.68 -10.59
N SER A 89 -9.33 23.08 -9.51
CA SER A 89 -8.06 22.37 -9.48
C SER A 89 -8.10 21.10 -10.34
N LYS A 90 -6.98 20.77 -11.03
CA LYS A 90 -6.89 19.58 -11.89
C LYS A 90 -6.51 18.30 -11.15
N ASN A 91 -5.81 18.40 -10.02
CA ASN A 91 -5.26 17.25 -9.28
C ASN A 91 -6.06 17.02 -7.99
N GLN A 92 -7.34 16.69 -8.13
CA GLN A 92 -8.24 16.56 -6.98
C GLN A 92 -8.42 15.14 -6.48
N SER A 93 -8.06 14.13 -7.29
CA SER A 93 -8.37 12.75 -6.91
C SER A 93 -7.54 11.74 -7.69
N TRP A 94 -7.31 10.56 -7.08
CA TRP A 94 -6.58 9.47 -7.72
C TRP A 94 -6.98 8.10 -7.18
N THR A 95 -6.82 7.07 -8.02
CA THR A 95 -6.95 5.68 -7.61
C THR A 95 -5.73 5.26 -6.79
N ARG A 96 -5.98 4.79 -5.58
CA ARG A 96 -4.95 4.23 -4.68
C ARG A 96 -4.75 2.74 -4.93
N LEU A 97 -5.83 1.98 -5.01
CA LEU A 97 -5.86 0.55 -5.28
C LEU A 97 -6.89 0.25 -6.37
N ALA A 98 -6.58 -0.68 -7.26
CA ALA A 98 -7.48 -1.21 -8.28
C ALA A 98 -6.92 -2.54 -8.78
N PHE A 99 -7.32 -3.64 -8.18
CA PHE A 99 -6.87 -4.97 -8.55
C PHE A 99 -7.99 -6.00 -8.44
N ALA A 100 -7.82 -7.09 -9.17
CA ALA A 100 -8.68 -8.26 -9.09
C ALA A 100 -7.85 -9.53 -9.07
N GLY A 101 -8.37 -10.58 -8.46
CA GLY A 101 -7.63 -11.81 -8.27
C GLY A 101 -8.51 -13.03 -8.04
N LEU A 102 -7.84 -14.15 -7.89
CA LEU A 102 -8.43 -15.46 -7.59
C LEU A 102 -7.75 -16.05 -6.35
N LYS A 103 -8.55 -16.62 -5.47
CA LYS A 103 -8.12 -17.34 -4.28
C LYS A 103 -8.42 -18.82 -4.47
N PHE A 104 -7.42 -19.65 -4.27
CA PHE A 104 -7.45 -21.10 -4.56
C PHE A 104 -7.38 -21.89 -3.25
N ALA A 105 -8.47 -21.88 -2.46
CA ALA A 105 -8.50 -22.55 -1.15
C ALA A 105 -7.20 -22.31 -0.35
N ASP A 106 -6.53 -23.37 0.10
CA ASP A 106 -5.28 -23.32 0.88
C ASP A 106 -4.01 -23.13 0.01
N TYR A 107 -4.16 -23.14 -1.32
CA TYR A 107 -3.02 -22.94 -2.25
C TYR A 107 -2.64 -21.47 -2.41
N GLY A 108 -3.39 -20.55 -1.81
CA GLY A 108 -3.08 -19.13 -1.84
C GLY A 108 -3.92 -18.33 -2.82
N SER A 109 -3.45 -17.14 -3.17
CA SER A 109 -4.13 -16.22 -4.05
C SER A 109 -3.20 -15.62 -5.09
N PHE A 110 -3.77 -15.23 -6.20
CA PHE A 110 -3.10 -14.48 -7.25
C PHE A 110 -3.94 -13.26 -7.61
N ASP A 111 -3.35 -12.07 -7.64
CA ASP A 111 -3.99 -10.86 -8.11
C ASP A 111 -3.13 -10.07 -9.07
N TYR A 112 -3.80 -9.20 -9.85
CA TYR A 112 -3.17 -8.29 -10.78
C TYR A 112 -3.83 -6.93 -10.76
N GLY A 113 -3.01 -5.88 -10.84
CA GLY A 113 -3.47 -4.51 -10.97
C GLY A 113 -2.63 -3.50 -10.18
N ARG A 114 -3.28 -2.42 -9.72
CA ARG A 114 -2.67 -1.45 -8.83
C ARG A 114 -2.84 -1.91 -7.39
N ASN A 115 -1.75 -2.35 -6.79
CA ASN A 115 -1.75 -2.91 -5.43
C ASN A 115 -0.48 -2.49 -4.68
N TYR A 116 -0.34 -2.93 -3.44
CA TYR A 116 0.90 -2.73 -2.69
C TYR A 116 2.01 -3.63 -3.21
N GLY A 117 3.22 -3.08 -3.30
CA GLY A 117 4.44 -3.83 -3.48
C GLY A 117 4.74 -4.73 -2.28
N VAL A 118 5.46 -5.84 -2.50
CA VAL A 118 5.77 -6.81 -1.43
C VAL A 118 6.62 -6.24 -0.29
N MET A 119 7.32 -5.14 -0.51
CA MET A 119 8.03 -4.43 0.55
C MET A 119 7.08 -3.99 1.67
N TYR A 120 5.85 -3.58 1.31
CA TYR A 120 4.86 -3.11 2.26
C TYR A 120 4.34 -4.19 3.22
N ASP A 121 4.57 -5.46 2.92
CA ASP A 121 4.21 -6.56 3.83
C ASP A 121 4.94 -6.45 5.18
N ILE A 122 6.11 -5.81 5.20
CA ILE A 122 6.90 -5.52 6.40
C ILE A 122 6.81 -4.04 6.79
N GLU A 123 6.89 -3.14 5.83
CA GLU A 123 6.87 -1.69 6.06
C GLU A 123 5.55 -1.22 6.67
N GLY A 124 4.43 -1.87 6.29
CA GLY A 124 3.12 -1.64 6.89
C GLY A 124 3.04 -1.88 8.40
N TRP A 125 4.02 -2.59 8.99
CA TRP A 125 4.07 -2.78 10.44
C TRP A 125 4.37 -1.49 11.20
N THR A 126 5.05 -0.55 10.59
CA THR A 126 5.35 0.76 11.17
C THR A 126 4.43 1.87 10.68
N ASP A 127 3.56 1.61 9.69
CA ASP A 127 2.55 2.53 9.16
C ASP A 127 1.21 2.37 9.89
N MET A 128 1.22 2.53 11.22
CA MET A 128 0.06 2.27 12.09
C MET A 128 -0.62 3.53 12.63
N LEU A 129 0.05 4.66 12.58
CA LEU A 129 -0.50 5.91 13.11
C LEU A 129 -1.44 6.58 12.10
N PRO A 130 -2.50 7.25 12.56
CA PRO A 130 -3.52 7.83 11.68
C PRO A 130 -2.99 8.86 10.68
N GLU A 131 -1.96 9.63 11.06
CA GLU A 131 -1.46 10.74 10.25
C GLU A 131 0.06 10.87 10.30
N PHE A 132 0.66 11.02 11.48
CA PHE A 132 2.11 11.20 11.63
C PHE A 132 2.78 9.95 12.19
N GLY A 133 4.06 9.77 11.90
CA GLY A 133 4.86 8.65 12.37
C GLY A 133 4.54 7.34 11.64
N GLY A 134 3.93 7.44 10.47
CA GLY A 134 3.79 6.34 9.56
C GLY A 134 5.13 5.94 8.94
N ASP A 135 5.07 5.01 8.03
CA ASP A 135 6.23 4.55 7.30
C ASP A 135 6.84 5.68 6.46
N SER A 136 8.08 6.00 6.73
CA SER A 136 8.83 7.06 6.03
C SER A 136 9.56 6.56 4.78
N TYR A 137 9.55 5.25 4.52
CA TYR A 137 10.29 4.64 3.42
C TYR A 137 9.42 4.44 2.17
N THR A 138 8.15 4.09 2.33
CA THR A 138 7.26 3.79 1.20
C THR A 138 6.92 5.04 0.39
N ASN A 139 7.03 4.89 -0.92
CA ASN A 139 6.54 5.89 -1.88
C ASN A 139 5.65 5.21 -2.92
N ALA A 140 4.51 5.83 -3.22
CA ALA A 140 3.66 5.34 -4.30
C ALA A 140 4.32 5.57 -5.66
N ASP A 141 4.19 4.58 -6.55
CA ASP A 141 4.75 4.61 -7.90
C ASP A 141 6.28 4.80 -7.92
N ASN A 142 6.96 4.21 -6.94
CA ASN A 142 8.40 4.13 -6.87
C ASN A 142 8.80 2.65 -6.78
N PHE A 143 8.83 2.00 -7.94
CA PHE A 143 8.97 0.55 -8.08
C PHE A 143 7.95 -0.20 -7.19
N MET A 144 8.36 -1.26 -6.48
CA MET A 144 7.51 -2.05 -5.57
C MET A 144 7.68 -1.68 -4.09
N THR A 145 8.11 -0.45 -3.78
CA THR A 145 8.30 0.00 -2.38
C THR A 145 7.00 0.45 -1.71
N GLY A 146 6.00 0.84 -2.45
CA GLY A 146 4.69 1.24 -1.95
C GLY A 146 3.58 0.74 -2.87
N ARG A 147 2.52 1.53 -3.04
CA ARG A 147 1.50 1.21 -4.05
C ARG A 147 2.08 1.40 -5.45
N ALA A 148 1.95 0.38 -6.27
CA ALA A 148 2.41 0.38 -7.65
C ALA A 148 1.34 -0.21 -8.58
N ASN A 149 1.35 0.17 -9.83
CA ASN A 149 0.50 -0.46 -10.84
C ASN A 149 1.26 -1.50 -11.65
N GLY A 150 0.47 -2.33 -12.35
CA GLY A 150 1.01 -3.42 -13.16
C GLY A 150 1.68 -4.52 -12.34
N VAL A 151 1.29 -4.70 -11.08
CA VAL A 151 1.83 -5.77 -10.23
C VAL A 151 0.97 -7.01 -10.29
N ALA A 152 1.62 -8.16 -10.53
CA ALA A 152 1.07 -9.49 -10.44
C ALA A 152 1.63 -10.15 -9.18
N THR A 153 0.76 -10.51 -8.24
CA THR A 153 1.17 -10.98 -6.92
C THR A 153 0.58 -12.34 -6.61
N TYR A 154 1.43 -13.30 -6.28
CA TYR A 154 1.02 -14.55 -5.65
C TYR A 154 1.33 -14.49 -4.16
N ARG A 155 0.35 -14.90 -3.32
CA ARG A 155 0.47 -14.94 -1.85
C ARG A 155 0.05 -16.30 -1.33
N ASN A 156 0.78 -16.81 -0.37
CA ASN A 156 0.46 -18.05 0.32
C ASN A 156 0.66 -17.88 1.83
N ALA A 157 -0.30 -18.37 2.58
CA ALA A 157 -0.24 -18.43 4.03
C ALA A 157 0.14 -19.84 4.49
N ASP A 158 0.79 -19.93 5.67
CA ASP A 158 1.14 -21.16 6.34
C ASP A 158 1.97 -22.13 5.46
N PHE A 159 2.69 -21.59 4.46
CA PHE A 159 3.50 -22.33 3.50
C PHE A 159 2.77 -23.60 2.98
N PHE A 160 1.63 -23.38 2.30
CA PHE A 160 0.73 -24.43 1.79
C PHE A 160 0.11 -25.30 2.90
N GLY A 161 -0.05 -24.75 4.11
CA GLY A 161 -0.52 -25.50 5.28
C GLY A 161 0.54 -26.41 5.93
N LEU A 162 1.78 -26.37 5.46
CA LEU A 162 2.87 -27.22 5.98
C LEU A 162 3.62 -26.61 7.14
N VAL A 163 3.71 -25.27 7.22
CA VAL A 163 4.40 -24.55 8.28
C VAL A 163 3.53 -23.40 8.78
N ASN A 164 2.83 -23.66 9.87
CA ASN A 164 1.94 -22.67 10.47
C ASN A 164 2.68 -21.37 10.80
N GLY A 165 2.10 -20.23 10.42
CA GLY A 165 2.65 -18.90 10.62
C GLY A 165 3.71 -18.46 9.61
N LEU A 166 4.17 -19.33 8.70
CA LEU A 166 5.08 -18.96 7.63
C LEU A 166 4.31 -18.52 6.39
N ASN A 167 4.33 -17.23 6.09
CA ASN A 167 3.69 -16.66 4.91
C ASN A 167 4.73 -16.15 3.93
N PHE A 168 4.41 -16.14 2.64
CA PHE A 168 5.25 -15.56 1.63
C PHE A 168 4.43 -14.95 0.49
N ALA A 169 5.04 -14.00 -0.22
CA ALA A 169 4.53 -13.50 -1.48
C ALA A 169 5.65 -13.42 -2.52
N VAL A 170 5.27 -13.62 -3.78
CA VAL A 170 6.11 -13.39 -4.95
C VAL A 170 5.38 -12.40 -5.85
N GLN A 171 6.07 -11.37 -6.31
CA GLN A 171 5.48 -10.32 -7.12
C GLN A 171 6.33 -10.04 -8.36
N TYR A 172 5.65 -9.77 -9.46
CA TYR A 172 6.23 -9.23 -10.68
C TYR A 172 5.59 -7.89 -10.99
N GLN A 173 6.38 -6.91 -11.39
CA GLN A 173 5.91 -5.64 -11.93
C GLN A 173 6.34 -5.51 -13.38
N GLY A 174 5.38 -5.33 -14.28
CA GLY A 174 5.67 -5.13 -15.69
C GLY A 174 6.23 -3.75 -15.98
N ASN A 175 7.01 -3.65 -17.04
CA ASN A 175 7.58 -2.42 -17.56
C ASN A 175 6.50 -1.35 -17.76
N ASN A 176 6.83 -0.13 -17.40
CA ASN A 176 5.97 1.02 -17.43
C ASN A 176 6.74 2.28 -17.86
N GLU A 177 7.56 2.12 -18.88
CA GLU A 177 8.30 3.19 -19.53
C GLU A 177 7.33 4.15 -20.24
N GLY A 178 7.65 5.44 -20.25
CA GLY A 178 6.79 6.47 -20.84
C GLY A 178 6.43 6.18 -22.29
N ALA A 179 5.14 6.02 -22.55
CA ALA A 179 4.61 5.53 -23.84
C ALA A 179 4.56 6.58 -24.95
N SER A 180 5.35 7.63 -24.90
CA SER A 180 5.36 8.68 -25.93
C SER A 180 5.83 8.19 -27.30
N ASN A 181 6.48 7.01 -27.38
CA ASN A 181 7.11 6.50 -28.60
C ASN A 181 6.70 5.07 -29.00
N GLY A 182 5.53 4.60 -28.58
CA GLY A 182 5.06 3.25 -28.90
C GLY A 182 5.77 2.14 -28.13
N GLN A 183 6.38 2.48 -27.01
CA GLN A 183 6.97 1.53 -26.09
C GLN A 183 5.88 0.86 -25.23
N GLU A 184 6.17 -0.31 -24.70
CA GLU A 184 5.30 -0.97 -23.73
C GLU A 184 5.13 -0.08 -22.50
N GLY A 185 3.92 -0.02 -21.98
CA GLY A 185 3.63 0.73 -20.78
C GLY A 185 2.26 1.39 -20.82
N THR A 186 1.92 2.05 -19.75
CA THR A 186 0.67 2.81 -19.67
C THR A 186 0.86 4.19 -20.28
N ASN A 187 0.05 4.51 -21.26
CA ASN A 187 0.05 5.75 -22.03
C ASN A 187 -0.31 7.02 -21.24
N ASN A 188 0.15 7.20 -20.03
CA ASN A 188 -0.39 8.25 -19.17
C ASN A 188 0.58 9.41 -18.90
N GLY A 189 1.64 9.56 -19.72
CA GLY A 189 2.57 10.67 -19.57
C GLY A 189 3.20 10.69 -18.18
N ARG A 190 3.79 9.57 -17.74
CA ARG A 190 4.41 9.49 -16.44
C ARG A 190 5.61 10.41 -16.32
N ASP A 191 5.76 11.00 -15.16
CA ASP A 191 7.02 11.60 -14.76
C ASP A 191 8.09 10.48 -14.67
N VAL A 192 9.27 10.73 -15.20
CA VAL A 192 10.39 9.78 -15.23
C VAL A 192 10.68 9.14 -13.87
N ARG A 193 10.41 9.85 -12.77
CA ARG A 193 10.57 9.33 -11.40
C ARG A 193 9.55 8.26 -11.01
N HIS A 194 8.47 8.13 -11.74
CA HIS A 194 7.39 7.18 -11.51
C HIS A 194 7.34 6.08 -12.58
N GLU A 195 8.31 6.05 -13.47
CA GLU A 195 8.52 4.94 -14.39
C GLU A 195 9.16 3.75 -13.69
N ASN A 196 9.06 2.59 -14.29
CA ASN A 196 9.78 1.39 -13.92
C ASN A 196 9.98 0.49 -15.14
N GLY A 197 11.10 -0.20 -15.19
CA GLY A 197 11.27 -1.38 -16.03
C GLY A 197 10.64 -2.61 -15.41
N ASP A 198 10.90 -3.79 -15.96
CA ASP A 198 10.48 -5.05 -15.36
C ASP A 198 11.11 -5.25 -14.00
N GLY A 199 10.32 -5.77 -13.07
CA GLY A 199 10.79 -6.01 -11.71
C GLY A 199 10.18 -7.25 -11.09
N TRP A 200 10.86 -7.79 -10.10
CA TRP A 200 10.35 -8.88 -9.28
C TRP A 200 10.59 -8.59 -7.79
N GLY A 201 9.80 -9.19 -6.94
CA GLY A 201 9.93 -9.05 -5.49
C GLY A 201 9.49 -10.30 -4.75
N LEU A 202 9.99 -10.43 -3.55
CA LEU A 202 9.68 -11.51 -2.62
C LEU A 202 9.52 -10.92 -1.22
N SER A 203 8.51 -11.38 -0.49
CA SER A 203 8.38 -11.15 0.95
C SER A 203 8.16 -12.46 1.69
N THR A 204 8.55 -12.47 2.95
CA THR A 204 8.22 -13.55 3.90
C THR A 204 7.98 -12.98 5.28
N THR A 205 7.00 -13.53 5.99
CA THR A 205 6.72 -13.23 7.39
C THR A 205 6.57 -14.53 8.15
N TYR A 206 7.03 -14.56 9.39
CA TYR A 206 6.89 -15.72 10.25
C TYR A 206 6.37 -15.31 11.63
N ASP A 207 5.31 -15.97 12.06
CA ASP A 207 4.78 -15.87 13.42
C ASP A 207 5.62 -16.73 14.37
N LEU A 208 6.38 -16.05 15.24
CA LEU A 208 7.26 -16.68 16.22
C LEU A 208 6.50 -17.15 17.48
N GLY A 209 5.19 -16.85 17.55
CA GLY A 209 4.36 -17.10 18.73
C GLY A 209 4.44 -16.01 19.79
N MET A 210 3.54 -16.08 20.77
CA MET A 210 3.44 -15.13 21.89
C MET A 210 3.29 -13.65 21.45
N GLY A 211 2.77 -13.39 20.24
CA GLY A 211 2.61 -12.06 19.68
C GLY A 211 3.81 -11.53 18.92
N PHE A 212 4.91 -12.27 18.81
CA PHE A 212 6.09 -11.87 18.03
C PHE A 212 5.98 -12.36 16.59
N SER A 213 6.38 -11.49 15.65
CA SER A 213 6.55 -11.83 14.24
C SER A 213 7.84 -11.23 13.70
N ALA A 214 8.47 -11.92 12.78
CA ALA A 214 9.61 -11.43 12.00
C ALA A 214 9.27 -11.45 10.52
N GLY A 215 9.87 -10.55 9.73
CA GLY A 215 9.65 -10.53 8.30
C GLY A 215 10.79 -9.86 7.54
N ALA A 216 10.89 -10.19 6.27
CA ALA A 216 11.81 -9.57 5.34
C ALA A 216 11.21 -9.54 3.93
N ALA A 217 11.62 -8.55 3.15
CA ALA A 217 11.28 -8.46 1.74
C ALA A 217 12.46 -7.92 0.92
N TYR A 218 12.46 -8.27 -0.36
CA TYR A 218 13.42 -7.80 -1.34
C TYR A 218 12.72 -7.55 -2.67
N THR A 219 13.12 -6.49 -3.35
CA THR A 219 12.68 -6.19 -4.73
C THR A 219 13.87 -5.80 -5.58
N SER A 220 13.82 -6.17 -6.87
CA SER A 220 14.78 -5.77 -7.88
C SER A 220 14.01 -5.38 -9.13
N SER A 221 14.22 -4.17 -9.62
CA SER A 221 13.56 -3.65 -10.81
C SER A 221 14.59 -3.05 -11.75
N ASP A 222 14.39 -3.26 -13.04
CA ASP A 222 15.14 -2.53 -14.05
C ASP A 222 14.68 -1.06 -14.04
N ARG A 223 15.61 -0.15 -14.28
CA ARG A 223 15.31 1.25 -14.52
C ARG A 223 15.11 1.49 -16.00
N THR A 224 14.18 2.37 -16.36
CA THR A 224 13.94 2.71 -17.75
C THR A 224 15.12 3.48 -18.36
N ASN A 225 15.22 3.49 -19.67
CA ASN A 225 16.24 4.30 -20.36
C ASN A 225 16.14 5.78 -19.99
N ASP A 226 14.92 6.27 -19.79
CA ASP A 226 14.69 7.66 -19.38
C ASP A 226 15.18 7.91 -17.96
N GLN A 227 14.99 6.96 -17.03
CA GLN A 227 15.52 7.06 -15.68
C GLN A 227 17.05 7.03 -15.64
N VAL A 228 17.68 6.19 -16.45
CA VAL A 228 19.15 6.09 -16.53
C VAL A 228 19.77 7.35 -17.12
N ASN A 229 19.17 7.90 -18.17
CA ASN A 229 19.74 9.00 -18.93
C ASN A 229 19.35 10.41 -18.43
N HIS A 230 18.20 10.53 -17.73
CA HIS A 230 17.63 11.83 -17.37
C HIS A 230 17.50 12.07 -15.86
N THR A 231 18.02 11.17 -15.02
CA THR A 231 18.08 11.42 -13.58
C THR A 231 19.52 11.47 -13.08
N ALA A 232 19.74 12.10 -11.92
CA ALA A 232 21.06 12.20 -11.31
C ALA A 232 21.55 10.88 -10.69
N ALA A 233 20.65 9.91 -10.50
CA ALA A 233 21.00 8.60 -9.97
C ALA A 233 21.55 7.71 -11.08
N GLY A 234 22.76 7.21 -10.91
CA GLY A 234 23.36 6.22 -11.82
C GLY A 234 22.80 4.81 -11.60
N GLY A 235 23.19 3.88 -12.50
CA GLY A 235 22.85 2.46 -12.41
C GLY A 235 21.58 2.07 -13.17
N ASP A 236 21.53 0.81 -13.57
CA ASP A 236 20.49 0.24 -14.44
C ASP A 236 19.37 -0.43 -13.62
N LYS A 237 19.56 -0.58 -12.31
CA LYS A 237 18.63 -1.28 -11.40
C LYS A 237 18.28 -0.41 -10.20
N ALA A 238 17.13 -0.72 -9.64
CA ALA A 238 16.67 -0.26 -8.34
C ALA A 238 16.38 -1.48 -7.48
N ASP A 239 17.30 -1.75 -6.56
CA ASP A 239 17.19 -2.83 -5.60
C ASP A 239 16.78 -2.26 -4.25
N ALA A 240 15.83 -2.90 -3.57
CA ALA A 240 15.42 -2.52 -2.23
C ALA A 240 15.20 -3.75 -1.36
N TRP A 241 15.52 -3.64 -0.08
CA TRP A 241 15.22 -4.68 0.89
C TRP A 241 14.78 -4.07 2.22
N THR A 242 14.00 -4.84 2.95
CA THR A 242 13.56 -4.50 4.30
C THR A 242 13.57 -5.72 5.20
N ALA A 243 13.78 -5.50 6.49
CA ALA A 243 13.57 -6.50 7.52
C ALA A 243 12.92 -5.85 8.75
N GLY A 244 12.03 -6.57 9.42
CA GLY A 244 11.28 -6.03 10.54
C GLY A 244 10.98 -7.07 11.61
N LEU A 245 10.70 -6.55 12.79
CA LEU A 245 10.19 -7.28 13.95
C LEU A 245 8.94 -6.58 14.47
N LYS A 246 7.96 -7.38 14.87
CA LYS A 246 6.70 -6.90 15.42
C LYS A 246 6.35 -7.69 16.68
N TYR A 247 5.80 -6.99 17.66
CA TYR A 247 5.09 -7.56 18.80
C TYR A 247 3.67 -7.00 18.84
N ASP A 248 2.68 -7.88 18.86
CA ASP A 248 1.26 -7.54 18.88
C ASP A 248 0.52 -8.50 19.79
N ALA A 249 0.48 -8.18 21.08
CA ALA A 249 -0.25 -8.94 22.11
C ALA A 249 -0.47 -8.09 23.37
N ASN A 250 -1.39 -8.52 24.23
CA ASN A 250 -1.67 -7.90 25.54
C ASN A 250 -2.02 -6.40 25.46
N ASN A 251 -2.70 -5.97 24.38
CA ASN A 251 -3.01 -4.57 24.10
C ASN A 251 -1.76 -3.67 23.91
N ILE A 252 -0.64 -4.27 23.57
CA ILE A 252 0.63 -3.58 23.25
C ILE A 252 1.00 -3.92 21.80
N TYR A 253 1.24 -2.89 21.01
CA TYR A 253 1.77 -3.01 19.67
C TYR A 253 3.12 -2.31 19.58
N LEU A 254 4.16 -3.03 19.18
CA LEU A 254 5.50 -2.50 18.93
C LEU A 254 6.00 -3.05 17.60
N ALA A 255 6.55 -2.20 16.76
CA ALA A 255 7.17 -2.61 15.51
C ALA A 255 8.42 -1.80 15.22
N THR A 256 9.35 -2.44 14.56
CA THR A 256 10.56 -1.80 14.03
C THR A 256 10.91 -2.42 12.70
N MET A 257 11.44 -1.61 11.80
CA MET A 257 11.98 -2.07 10.53
C MET A 257 13.28 -1.34 10.19
N TYR A 258 14.02 -1.92 9.28
CA TYR A 258 15.13 -1.28 8.57
C TYR A 258 14.96 -1.55 7.08
N SER A 259 15.12 -0.51 6.27
CA SER A 259 15.03 -0.58 4.81
C SER A 259 16.20 0.11 4.14
N GLU A 260 16.61 -0.38 3.00
CA GLU A 260 17.69 0.17 2.19
C GLU A 260 17.35 0.04 0.71
N THR A 261 17.67 1.09 -0.08
CA THR A 261 17.60 1.11 -1.54
C THR A 261 19.00 1.30 -2.12
N ARG A 262 19.28 0.64 -3.21
CA ARG A 262 20.55 0.74 -3.97
C ARG A 262 20.29 0.97 -5.43
#